data_c37026f4a529ccd6c210adec942e6bb5
#
_entry.id   c37026f4a529ccd6c210adec942e6bb5
#
_cell.length_a   1.000
_cell.length_b   1.000
_cell.length_c   1.000
_cell.angle_alpha   90.00
_cell.angle_beta   90.00
_cell.angle_gamma   90.00
#
_symmetry.space_group_name_H-M   'P 1'
#
loop_
_entity.id
_entity.type
_entity.pdbx_description
1 polymer ?
#
loop_
_entity_poly.entity_id
_entity_poly.type
_entity_poly.pdbx_seq_one_letter_code
_entity_poly.pdbx_strand_id
1 'polypeptide(L)'
;MSDLSPPTARILPTLYTSRAGISLYDAQYSASGERIPIPDSVQSTVISELIRFKRTCADFGVPSANVTVLATEATRTAVNSVEFRQRVKTATGWDVTMLAKEEEGRVGALGVATSLGQVKGLVMDLGGGSTQLTWLVSSAEGSIRMPANGAVSMPFGAAALMRRLTEAERDGSAARQRFADEVRDTIRRAYDSLDVPHELKDMAKDDDGFALYLSGGGFRGWGFVLMSQHAIQPYPIAVINGLVVKREEFLDTALVKAAVQDFEQSDDAIFRVSQRRASQVPAVAFLVKALSEALPQIKEVRFCQGGVREGYLFSKLPDAIRQQSPIAVATIPLAPPAAQHFYSLLRGALPPSSTKHPKKPKKSPQHIFNSAVLTALANTLNYYSSHPKDIRAASALRSTTTGVLASAHGLAHEERAILALALCERWGGAADLPPSDIPFFRSFQALVGPWASWWAYYLGRVTALVGEVYPSGQGQEVLSFATAWGSTSKDNDLLILHVRTTDGHAQELFYGEIEQIRKAGKKKNWIGGKDGYGHRVDVR
;
A
#
# COMPACT_ATOMS: atom_id res chain seq x y z
N MET A 1 -1.25 3.63 18.90
CA MET A 1 -0.07 4.45 19.27
C MET A 1 0.98 4.28 18.20
N SER A 2 1.63 5.36 17.82
CA SER A 2 2.72 5.32 16.83
C SER A 2 3.89 6.15 17.34
N ASP A 3 5.10 5.70 16.98
CA ASP A 3 6.32 6.46 17.23
C ASP A 3 6.51 7.49 16.11
N LEU A 4 6.68 8.75 16.48
CA LEU A 4 6.93 9.85 15.55
C LEU A 4 8.40 10.35 15.61
N SER A 5 9.28 9.57 16.20
CA SER A 5 10.69 9.90 16.32
C SER A 5 11.45 9.62 15.01
N PRO A 6 12.44 10.46 14.65
CA PRO A 6 13.39 10.13 13.59
C PRO A 6 14.16 8.84 13.90
N PRO A 7 14.62 8.11 12.90
CA PRO A 7 14.50 8.40 11.46
C PRO A 7 13.24 7.85 10.80
N THR A 8 12.38 7.10 11.53
CA THR A 8 11.29 6.29 10.96
C THR A 8 9.91 6.95 11.03
N ALA A 9 9.81 8.19 11.52
CA ALA A 9 8.54 8.90 11.71
C ALA A 9 7.62 8.90 10.48
N ARG A 10 8.18 8.97 9.25
CA ARG A 10 7.41 8.97 7.99
C ARG A 10 6.47 7.76 7.85
N ILE A 11 6.89 6.61 8.31
CA ILE A 11 6.11 5.36 8.21
C ILE A 11 5.20 5.12 9.41
N LEU A 12 5.10 6.06 10.34
CA LEU A 12 4.24 5.99 11.53
C LEU A 12 4.34 4.62 12.24
N PRO A 13 5.53 4.18 12.71
CA PRO A 13 5.69 2.87 13.30
C PRO A 13 4.66 2.63 14.39
N THR A 14 3.87 1.56 14.24
CA THR A 14 2.80 1.24 15.19
C THR A 14 3.38 0.50 16.39
N LEU A 15 3.31 1.11 17.57
CA LEU A 15 3.69 0.48 18.85
C LEU A 15 2.56 -0.39 19.40
N TYR A 16 1.32 0.10 19.30
CA TYR A 16 0.15 -0.63 19.77
C TYR A 16 -1.10 -0.20 19.03
N THR A 17 -1.99 -1.13 18.76
CA THR A 17 -3.32 -0.88 18.19
C THR A 17 -4.37 -1.73 18.90
N SER A 18 -5.50 -1.11 19.21
CA SER A 18 -6.69 -1.78 19.73
C SER A 18 -7.91 -1.35 18.96
N ARG A 19 -8.90 -2.22 18.89
CA ARG A 19 -10.18 -1.94 18.22
C ARG A 19 -11.33 -2.52 19.03
N ALA A 20 -12.23 -1.64 19.48
CA ALA A 20 -13.52 -2.05 20.02
C ALA A 20 -14.49 -2.40 18.86
N GLY A 21 -15.24 -3.48 19.00
CA GLY A 21 -16.23 -3.93 18.03
C GLY A 21 -17.55 -3.14 18.07
N ILE A 22 -17.50 -1.85 18.41
CA ILE A 22 -18.67 -1.00 18.65
C ILE A 22 -18.94 -0.15 17.41
N SER A 23 -20.22 -0.08 16.98
CA SER A 23 -20.69 0.87 15.97
C SER A 23 -21.50 1.95 16.62
N LEU A 24 -20.90 3.12 16.80
CA LEU A 24 -21.63 4.30 17.29
C LEU A 24 -22.71 4.76 16.31
N TYR A 25 -22.57 4.49 15.01
CA TYR A 25 -23.58 4.81 14.02
C TYR A 25 -24.82 3.92 14.19
N ASP A 26 -24.64 2.59 14.19
CA ASP A 26 -25.76 1.66 14.31
C ASP A 26 -26.49 1.80 15.65
N ALA A 27 -25.76 2.10 16.72
CA ALA A 27 -26.30 2.30 18.07
C ALA A 27 -27.23 3.51 18.19
N GLN A 28 -27.28 4.39 17.19
CA GLN A 28 -28.20 5.55 17.15
C GLN A 28 -29.54 5.25 16.49
N TYR A 29 -29.81 3.98 16.19
CA TYR A 29 -31.08 3.57 15.59
C TYR A 29 -31.70 2.45 16.38
N SER A 30 -33.03 2.56 16.61
CA SER A 30 -33.84 1.48 17.20
C SER A 30 -34.06 0.35 16.19
N ALA A 31 -34.62 -0.76 16.64
CA ALA A 31 -35.02 -1.87 15.77
C ALA A 31 -36.08 -1.45 14.72
N SER A 32 -36.88 -0.39 15.02
CA SER A 32 -37.82 0.20 14.07
C SER A 32 -37.19 1.18 13.08
N GLY A 33 -35.86 1.43 13.19
CA GLY A 33 -35.15 2.39 12.33
C GLY A 33 -35.25 3.86 12.81
N GLU A 34 -35.93 4.12 13.92
CA GLU A 34 -36.03 5.43 14.50
C GLU A 34 -34.69 5.88 15.13
N ARG A 35 -34.36 7.16 14.98
CA ARG A 35 -33.14 7.72 15.56
C ARG A 35 -33.27 7.93 17.06
N ILE A 36 -32.37 7.35 17.82
CA ILE A 36 -32.33 7.40 19.28
C ILE A 36 -30.97 7.97 19.78
N PRO A 37 -30.91 8.50 21.01
CA PRO A 37 -29.64 8.78 21.67
C PRO A 37 -28.77 7.54 21.74
N ILE A 38 -27.43 7.71 21.73
CA ILE A 38 -26.51 6.58 21.98
C ILE A 38 -26.86 5.98 23.34
N PRO A 39 -27.21 4.65 23.41
CA PRO A 39 -27.61 4.03 24.65
C PRO A 39 -26.52 4.05 25.72
N ASP A 40 -26.92 4.16 26.98
CA ASP A 40 -25.97 4.20 28.14
C ASP A 40 -25.03 3.00 28.18
N SER A 41 -25.52 1.81 27.86
CA SER A 41 -24.70 0.61 27.77
C SER A 41 -23.57 0.72 26.76
N VAL A 42 -23.86 1.31 25.58
CA VAL A 42 -22.87 1.54 24.53
C VAL A 42 -21.88 2.63 24.95
N GLN A 43 -22.36 3.75 25.54
CA GLN A 43 -21.48 4.79 26.07
C GLN A 43 -20.53 4.23 27.13
N SER A 44 -21.05 3.46 28.07
CA SER A 44 -20.25 2.83 29.15
C SER A 44 -19.21 1.86 28.59
N THR A 45 -19.55 1.09 27.56
CA THR A 45 -18.60 0.20 26.89
C THR A 45 -17.47 0.97 26.22
N VAL A 46 -17.79 2.07 25.49
CA VAL A 46 -16.76 2.92 24.87
C VAL A 46 -15.84 3.54 25.92
N ILE A 47 -16.42 4.04 27.02
CA ILE A 47 -15.65 4.64 28.12
C ILE A 47 -14.73 3.61 28.76
N SER A 48 -15.20 2.39 29.00
CA SER A 48 -14.40 1.31 29.54
C SER A 48 -13.20 0.96 28.62
N GLU A 49 -13.41 0.93 27.30
CA GLU A 49 -12.32 0.72 26.34
C GLU A 49 -11.32 1.88 26.34
N LEU A 50 -11.77 3.13 26.46
CA LEU A 50 -10.88 4.29 26.57
C LEU A 50 -10.09 4.30 27.89
N ILE A 51 -10.69 3.89 29.01
CA ILE A 51 -9.99 3.73 30.29
C ILE A 51 -8.91 2.63 30.18
N ARG A 52 -9.25 1.49 29.55
CA ARG A 52 -8.28 0.42 29.27
C ARG A 52 -7.13 0.94 28.41
N PHE A 53 -7.44 1.68 27.36
CA PHE A 53 -6.42 2.29 26.50
C PHE A 53 -5.56 3.32 27.25
N LYS A 54 -6.14 4.07 28.18
CA LYS A 54 -5.39 5.02 29.02
C LYS A 54 -4.33 4.31 29.88
N ARG A 55 -4.67 3.14 30.46
CA ARG A 55 -3.69 2.30 31.17
C ARG A 55 -2.59 1.84 30.23
N THR A 56 -2.95 1.34 29.05
CA THR A 56 -1.97 0.94 28.03
C THR A 56 -1.05 2.10 27.64
N CYS A 57 -1.57 3.32 27.49
CA CYS A 57 -0.73 4.50 27.23
C CYS A 57 0.26 4.75 28.37
N ALA A 58 -0.18 4.62 29.61
CA ALA A 58 0.71 4.77 30.78
C ALA A 58 1.80 3.70 30.82
N ASP A 59 1.48 2.44 30.52
CA ASP A 59 2.43 1.32 30.47
C ASP A 59 3.50 1.53 29.38
N PHE A 60 3.16 2.20 28.28
CA PHE A 60 4.10 2.61 27.22
C PHE A 60 4.79 3.95 27.49
N GLY A 61 4.56 4.57 28.64
CA GLY A 61 5.14 5.87 28.99
C GLY A 61 4.64 7.05 28.13
N VAL A 62 3.45 6.94 27.52
CA VAL A 62 2.89 8.00 26.67
C VAL A 62 2.25 9.08 27.56
N PRO A 63 2.76 10.33 27.53
CA PRO A 63 2.14 11.43 28.27
C PRO A 63 0.71 11.70 27.81
N SER A 64 -0.19 12.03 28.75
CA SER A 64 -1.58 12.36 28.41
C SER A 64 -1.71 13.50 27.39
N ALA A 65 -0.79 14.44 27.37
CA ALA A 65 -0.74 15.53 26.39
C ALA A 65 -0.53 15.06 24.95
N ASN A 66 0.05 13.85 24.77
CA ASN A 66 0.28 13.24 23.47
C ASN A 66 -0.89 12.34 23.02
N VAL A 67 -1.96 12.27 23.80
CA VAL A 67 -3.17 11.52 23.45
C VAL A 67 -4.22 12.45 22.89
N THR A 68 -4.73 12.17 21.71
CA THR A 68 -5.83 12.92 21.09
C THR A 68 -6.99 11.97 20.83
N VAL A 69 -8.16 12.32 21.32
CA VAL A 69 -9.42 11.61 21.03
C VAL A 69 -10.16 12.36 19.94
N LEU A 70 -10.23 11.73 18.76
CA LEU A 70 -10.94 12.29 17.60
C LEU A 70 -12.32 11.67 17.47
N ALA A 71 -13.31 12.50 17.17
CA ALA A 71 -14.67 12.09 16.87
C ALA A 71 -15.13 12.66 15.53
N THR A 72 -15.88 11.84 14.80
CA THR A 72 -16.32 12.11 13.42
C THR A 72 -17.85 12.04 13.32
N GLU A 73 -18.39 11.78 12.12
CA GLU A 73 -19.81 11.82 11.78
C GLU A 73 -20.73 11.18 12.82
N ALA A 74 -20.44 9.96 13.27
CA ALA A 74 -21.33 9.26 14.20
C ALA A 74 -21.51 9.98 15.54
N THR A 75 -20.45 10.58 16.10
CA THR A 75 -20.54 11.36 17.34
C THR A 75 -21.09 12.76 17.07
N ARG A 76 -20.71 13.38 15.96
CA ARG A 76 -21.14 14.72 15.55
C ARG A 76 -22.66 14.83 15.42
N THR A 77 -23.28 13.79 14.89
CA THR A 77 -24.72 13.75 14.61
C THR A 77 -25.54 13.11 15.72
N ALA A 78 -24.95 12.53 16.76
CA ALA A 78 -25.65 11.90 17.88
C ALA A 78 -26.51 12.91 18.64
N VAL A 79 -27.75 12.53 19.00
CA VAL A 79 -28.68 13.34 19.75
C VAL A 79 -28.10 13.79 21.09
N ASN A 80 -27.40 12.90 21.78
CA ASN A 80 -26.73 13.13 23.06
C ASN A 80 -25.22 13.31 22.94
N SER A 81 -24.74 13.89 21.81
CA SER A 81 -23.31 14.10 21.54
C SER A 81 -22.57 14.86 22.65
N VAL A 82 -23.15 15.93 23.16
CA VAL A 82 -22.54 16.80 24.17
C VAL A 82 -22.35 16.02 25.47
N GLU A 83 -23.42 15.35 25.94
CA GLU A 83 -23.39 14.51 27.14
C GLU A 83 -22.36 13.39 27.04
N PHE A 84 -22.38 12.66 25.95
CA PHE A 84 -21.42 11.56 25.71
C PHE A 84 -19.97 12.03 25.77
N ARG A 85 -19.63 13.14 25.10
CA ARG A 85 -18.27 13.72 25.17
C ARG A 85 -17.88 14.16 26.57
N GLN A 86 -18.83 14.76 27.31
CA GLN A 86 -18.57 15.16 28.71
C GLN A 86 -18.32 13.94 29.60
N ARG A 87 -19.06 12.84 29.42
CA ARG A 87 -18.83 11.58 30.14
C ARG A 87 -17.44 10.99 29.85
N VAL A 88 -17.01 11.02 28.57
CA VAL A 88 -15.65 10.59 28.17
C VAL A 88 -14.60 11.45 28.89
N LYS A 89 -14.75 12.78 28.85
CA LYS A 89 -13.82 13.70 29.54
C LYS A 89 -13.74 13.43 31.05
N THR A 90 -14.89 13.29 31.71
CA THR A 90 -14.96 13.02 33.15
C THR A 90 -14.25 11.72 33.51
N ALA A 91 -14.43 10.64 32.71
CA ALA A 91 -13.87 9.32 32.99
C ALA A 91 -12.39 9.18 32.66
N THR A 92 -11.91 9.87 31.60
CA THR A 92 -10.55 9.70 31.07
C THR A 92 -9.64 10.89 31.34
N GLY A 93 -10.19 12.08 31.57
CA GLY A 93 -9.47 13.35 31.56
C GLY A 93 -9.13 13.87 30.17
N TRP A 94 -9.56 13.20 29.11
CA TRP A 94 -9.26 13.57 27.72
C TRP A 94 -10.43 14.34 27.09
N ASP A 95 -10.11 15.43 26.43
CA ASP A 95 -11.08 16.14 25.59
C ASP A 95 -11.33 15.39 24.28
N VAL A 96 -12.59 15.34 23.85
CA VAL A 96 -12.98 14.78 22.55
C VAL A 96 -12.99 15.88 21.51
N THR A 97 -12.04 15.87 20.61
CA THR A 97 -11.95 16.79 19.47
C THR A 97 -12.90 16.33 18.37
N MET A 98 -13.92 17.14 18.11
CA MET A 98 -14.88 16.90 17.04
C MET A 98 -14.33 17.45 15.73
N LEU A 99 -14.08 16.59 14.75
CA LEU A 99 -13.66 17.03 13.42
C LEU A 99 -14.89 17.57 12.65
N ALA A 100 -14.74 18.75 12.04
CA ALA A 100 -15.67 19.23 11.03
C ALA A 100 -15.65 18.29 9.80
N LYS A 101 -16.70 18.31 8.96
CA LYS A 101 -16.79 17.42 7.79
C LYS A 101 -15.62 17.59 6.82
N GLU A 102 -15.26 18.84 6.57
CA GLU A 102 -14.17 19.24 5.66
C GLU A 102 -12.82 18.80 6.23
N GLU A 103 -12.63 18.97 7.54
CA GLU A 103 -11.40 18.55 8.23
C GLU A 103 -11.28 17.02 8.33
N GLU A 104 -12.39 16.32 8.58
CA GLU A 104 -12.43 14.84 8.54
C GLU A 104 -11.97 14.34 7.17
N GLY A 105 -12.48 14.93 6.09
CA GLY A 105 -12.07 14.58 4.74
C GLY A 105 -10.62 14.95 4.43
N ARG A 106 -10.16 16.12 4.87
CA ARG A 106 -8.76 16.57 4.70
C ARG A 106 -7.80 15.61 5.41
N VAL A 107 -8.09 15.29 6.66
CA VAL A 107 -7.27 14.37 7.46
C VAL A 107 -7.35 12.95 6.89
N GLY A 108 -8.51 12.51 6.41
CA GLY A 108 -8.66 11.21 5.72
C GLY A 108 -7.79 11.12 4.47
N ALA A 109 -7.75 12.16 3.64
CA ALA A 109 -6.88 12.23 2.47
C ALA A 109 -5.38 12.19 2.84
N LEU A 110 -4.98 12.88 3.92
CA LEU A 110 -3.62 12.76 4.46
C LEU A 110 -3.31 11.32 4.91
N GLY A 111 -4.31 10.61 5.45
CA GLY A 111 -4.18 9.18 5.76
C GLY A 111 -3.89 8.35 4.52
N VAL A 112 -4.56 8.61 3.40
CA VAL A 112 -4.24 7.99 2.12
C VAL A 112 -2.83 8.34 1.65
N ALA A 113 -2.38 9.60 1.82
CA ALA A 113 -1.01 10.01 1.53
C ALA A 113 0.06 9.23 2.33
N THR A 114 -0.26 8.74 3.53
CA THR A 114 0.67 7.88 4.29
C THR A 114 0.84 6.51 3.67
N SER A 115 -0.16 6.04 2.93
CA SER A 115 -0.30 4.65 2.49
C SER A 115 0.62 4.27 1.33
N LEU A 116 1.15 5.24 0.60
CA LEU A 116 1.99 5.04 -0.58
C LEU A 116 3.10 6.10 -0.66
N GLY A 117 4.11 5.84 -1.47
CA GLY A 117 5.20 6.80 -1.72
C GLY A 117 4.72 8.02 -2.51
N GLN A 118 3.79 7.80 -3.45
CA GLN A 118 3.17 8.86 -4.24
C GLN A 118 1.68 8.57 -4.44
N VAL A 119 0.87 9.62 -4.40
CA VAL A 119 -0.57 9.56 -4.68
C VAL A 119 -0.90 10.66 -5.69
N LYS A 120 -1.51 10.28 -6.81
CA LYS A 120 -1.98 11.21 -7.86
C LYS A 120 -3.30 10.69 -8.40
N GLY A 121 -4.43 11.23 -7.95
CA GLY A 121 -5.74 10.79 -8.41
C GLY A 121 -6.88 11.17 -7.49
N LEU A 122 -8.00 10.52 -7.69
CA LEU A 122 -9.18 10.65 -6.84
C LEU A 122 -9.01 9.81 -5.57
N VAL A 123 -9.56 10.29 -4.47
CA VAL A 123 -9.50 9.62 -3.16
C VAL A 123 -10.90 9.49 -2.59
N MET A 124 -11.25 8.30 -2.12
CA MET A 124 -12.50 8.06 -1.39
C MET A 124 -12.24 7.35 -0.06
N ASP A 125 -12.94 7.78 0.97
CA ASP A 125 -13.00 7.11 2.27
C ASP A 125 -14.42 6.68 2.57
N LEU A 126 -14.66 5.37 2.74
CA LEU A 126 -15.97 4.81 3.06
C LEU A 126 -16.05 4.47 4.55
N GLY A 127 -16.61 5.40 5.31
CA GLY A 127 -16.93 5.21 6.72
C GLY A 127 -18.23 4.44 6.96
N GLY A 128 -18.70 4.43 8.21
CA GLY A 128 -19.99 3.81 8.57
C GLY A 128 -21.19 4.67 8.18
N GLY A 129 -21.16 5.97 8.48
CA GLY A 129 -22.26 6.92 8.23
C GLY A 129 -22.09 7.77 6.98
N SER A 130 -20.87 8.05 6.57
CA SER A 130 -20.55 8.95 5.46
C SER A 130 -19.46 8.41 4.56
N THR A 131 -19.38 8.97 3.35
CA THR A 131 -18.30 8.75 2.38
C THR A 131 -17.74 10.10 1.97
N GLN A 132 -16.44 10.24 1.96
CA GLN A 132 -15.74 11.43 1.53
C GLN A 132 -15.13 11.20 0.14
N LEU A 133 -15.27 12.18 -0.75
CA LEU A 133 -14.62 12.22 -2.07
C LEU A 133 -13.72 13.46 -2.15
N THR A 134 -12.51 13.27 -2.63
CA THR A 134 -11.55 14.36 -2.87
C THR A 134 -10.57 13.97 -3.97
N TRP A 135 -9.61 14.81 -4.27
CA TRP A 135 -8.41 14.46 -5.03
C TRP A 135 -7.16 14.75 -4.22
N LEU A 136 -6.08 14.09 -4.56
CA LEU A 136 -4.78 14.28 -3.93
C LEU A 136 -3.67 14.14 -4.96
N VAL A 137 -2.72 15.08 -4.90
CA VAL A 137 -1.46 15.03 -5.65
C VAL A 137 -0.34 15.17 -4.65
N SER A 138 0.46 14.11 -4.51
CA SER A 138 1.75 14.18 -3.83
C SER A 138 2.86 14.13 -4.88
N SER A 139 3.72 15.16 -4.93
CA SER A 139 4.85 15.19 -5.85
C SER A 139 6.04 14.42 -5.29
N ALA A 140 7.00 14.07 -6.16
CA ALA A 140 8.29 13.51 -5.74
C ALA A 140 9.12 14.47 -4.88
N GLU A 141 8.85 15.79 -5.03
CA GLU A 141 9.45 16.87 -4.23
C GLU A 141 8.67 17.09 -2.92
N GLY A 142 7.60 16.31 -2.70
CA GLY A 142 6.90 16.13 -1.44
C GLY A 142 5.84 17.16 -1.12
N SER A 143 5.47 18.02 -2.02
CA SER A 143 4.27 18.84 -1.83
C SER A 143 3.02 17.94 -1.87
N ILE A 144 2.14 18.12 -0.91
CA ILE A 144 0.82 17.47 -0.89
C ILE A 144 -0.22 18.54 -1.21
N ARG A 145 -0.89 18.38 -2.35
CA ARG A 145 -1.98 19.27 -2.79
C ARG A 145 -3.30 18.53 -2.76
N MET A 146 -4.34 19.22 -2.31
CA MET A 146 -5.73 18.77 -2.25
C MET A 146 -6.65 19.99 -2.41
N PRO A 147 -7.97 19.83 -2.60
CA PRO A 147 -8.89 20.96 -2.69
C PRO A 147 -8.77 21.90 -1.48
N ALA A 148 -8.78 23.21 -1.73
CA ALA A 148 -8.74 24.22 -0.66
C ALA A 148 -9.92 24.09 0.32
N ASN A 149 -11.10 23.70 -0.21
CA ASN A 149 -12.32 23.48 0.55
C ASN A 149 -12.40 22.08 1.18
N GLY A 150 -11.32 21.27 1.12
CA GLY A 150 -11.29 19.92 1.65
C GLY A 150 -12.02 18.90 0.79
N ALA A 151 -12.51 17.84 1.42
CA ALA A 151 -13.25 16.76 0.76
C ALA A 151 -14.76 17.03 0.81
N VAL A 152 -15.46 16.56 -0.21
CA VAL A 152 -16.94 16.55 -0.22
C VAL A 152 -17.44 15.33 0.54
N SER A 153 -18.22 15.56 1.60
CA SER A 153 -18.81 14.50 2.41
C SER A 153 -20.25 14.21 1.97
N MET A 154 -20.53 12.94 1.72
CA MET A 154 -21.84 12.43 1.31
C MET A 154 -22.40 11.51 2.41
N PRO A 155 -23.72 11.49 2.68
CA PRO A 155 -24.35 10.70 3.74
C PRO A 155 -24.54 9.22 3.33
N PHE A 156 -23.54 8.62 2.70
CA PHE A 156 -23.56 7.29 2.09
C PHE A 156 -22.46 6.38 2.64
N GLY A 157 -22.28 6.34 3.97
CA GLY A 157 -21.39 5.34 4.58
C GLY A 157 -21.97 3.93 4.45
N ALA A 158 -21.13 2.90 4.65
CA ALA A 158 -21.52 1.51 4.41
C ALA A 158 -22.77 1.08 5.23
N ALA A 159 -22.86 1.48 6.49
CA ALA A 159 -24.04 1.18 7.32
C ALA A 159 -25.26 2.02 6.94
N ALA A 160 -25.05 3.31 6.61
CA ALA A 160 -26.12 4.18 6.15
C ALA A 160 -26.71 3.71 4.82
N LEU A 161 -25.86 3.32 3.86
CA LEU A 161 -26.29 2.74 2.58
C LEU A 161 -27.06 1.44 2.77
N MET A 162 -26.55 0.54 3.64
CA MET A 162 -27.21 -0.74 3.88
C MET A 162 -28.64 -0.53 4.37
N ARG A 163 -28.84 0.36 5.34
CA ARG A 163 -30.17 0.68 5.86
C ARG A 163 -31.09 1.25 4.78
N ARG A 164 -30.63 2.28 4.06
CA ARG A 164 -31.43 2.93 3.00
C ARG A 164 -31.72 1.98 1.83
N LEU A 165 -30.79 1.12 1.49
CA LEU A 165 -30.98 0.11 0.45
C LEU A 165 -32.07 -0.89 0.85
N THR A 166 -32.04 -1.39 2.10
CA THR A 166 -33.06 -2.29 2.64
C THR A 166 -34.45 -1.63 2.67
N GLU A 167 -34.53 -0.36 3.07
CA GLU A 167 -35.77 0.42 3.03
C GLU A 167 -36.31 0.55 1.60
N ALA A 168 -35.44 0.94 0.65
CA ALA A 168 -35.82 1.12 -0.74
C ALA A 168 -36.22 -0.21 -1.43
N GLU A 169 -35.61 -1.32 -1.07
CA GLU A 169 -35.95 -2.65 -1.58
C GLU A 169 -37.31 -3.12 -1.06
N ARG A 170 -37.63 -2.84 0.20
CA ARG A 170 -38.95 -3.10 0.78
C ARG A 170 -40.05 -2.29 0.09
N ASP A 171 -39.76 -1.04 -0.28
CA ASP A 171 -40.70 -0.12 -0.92
C ASP A 171 -40.83 -0.35 -2.44
N GLY A 172 -40.09 -1.35 -2.98
CA GLY A 172 -40.21 -1.84 -4.35
C GLY A 172 -39.17 -1.26 -5.34
N SER A 173 -39.21 -1.83 -6.55
CA SER A 173 -38.20 -1.55 -7.60
C SER A 173 -38.09 -0.06 -7.98
N ALA A 174 -39.20 0.66 -8.02
CA ALA A 174 -39.20 2.10 -8.33
C ALA A 174 -38.53 2.93 -7.22
N ALA A 175 -38.68 2.57 -5.96
CA ALA A 175 -38.01 3.24 -4.84
C ALA A 175 -36.50 2.96 -4.88
N ARG A 176 -36.12 1.70 -5.15
CA ARG A 176 -34.73 1.33 -5.32
C ARG A 176 -34.05 2.07 -6.49
N GLN A 177 -34.76 2.28 -7.61
CA GLN A 177 -34.22 3.03 -8.74
C GLN A 177 -34.05 4.51 -8.39
N ARG A 178 -35.04 5.14 -7.76
CA ARG A 178 -34.91 6.54 -7.29
C ARG A 178 -33.72 6.71 -6.35
N PHE A 179 -33.50 5.77 -5.43
CA PHE A 179 -32.35 5.80 -4.53
C PHE A 179 -31.01 5.67 -5.29
N ALA A 180 -30.95 4.80 -6.30
CA ALA A 180 -29.76 4.67 -7.16
C ALA A 180 -29.47 5.98 -7.91
N ASP A 181 -30.51 6.63 -8.45
CA ASP A 181 -30.38 7.91 -9.13
C ASP A 181 -29.89 9.02 -8.18
N GLU A 182 -30.45 9.10 -6.97
CA GLU A 182 -30.01 10.04 -5.93
C GLU A 182 -28.53 9.88 -5.59
N VAL A 183 -28.07 8.65 -5.39
CA VAL A 183 -26.67 8.35 -5.05
C VAL A 183 -25.75 8.75 -6.22
N ARG A 184 -26.11 8.38 -7.45
CA ARG A 184 -25.35 8.76 -8.65
C ARG A 184 -25.23 10.27 -8.80
N ASP A 185 -26.36 10.98 -8.70
CA ASP A 185 -26.38 12.42 -8.91
C ASP A 185 -25.63 13.17 -7.79
N THR A 186 -25.66 12.62 -6.58
CA THR A 186 -24.89 13.18 -5.47
C THR A 186 -23.39 12.99 -5.68
N ILE A 187 -22.95 11.81 -6.15
CA ILE A 187 -21.53 11.54 -6.48
C ILE A 187 -21.07 12.46 -7.61
N ARG A 188 -21.88 12.63 -8.66
CA ARG A 188 -21.56 13.51 -9.80
C ARG A 188 -21.41 14.96 -9.33
N ARG A 189 -22.37 15.50 -8.58
CA ARG A 189 -22.28 16.84 -8.00
C ARG A 189 -21.07 16.99 -7.09
N ALA A 190 -20.75 15.98 -6.30
CA ALA A 190 -19.56 15.98 -5.45
C ALA A 190 -18.28 16.09 -6.28
N TYR A 191 -18.17 15.30 -7.36
CA TYR A 191 -17.03 15.37 -8.27
C TYR A 191 -16.91 16.73 -8.96
N ASP A 192 -18.03 17.26 -9.47
CA ASP A 192 -18.07 18.56 -10.18
C ASP A 192 -17.63 19.70 -9.26
N SER A 193 -17.92 19.61 -7.95
CA SER A 193 -17.58 20.63 -6.96
C SER A 193 -16.12 20.58 -6.48
N LEU A 194 -15.34 19.53 -6.82
CA LEU A 194 -13.98 19.34 -6.32
C LEU A 194 -12.93 20.18 -7.01
N ASP A 195 -13.25 20.85 -8.10
CA ASP A 195 -12.30 21.62 -8.91
C ASP A 195 -11.01 20.82 -9.17
N VAL A 196 -11.17 19.63 -9.77
CA VAL A 196 -10.06 18.71 -10.07
C VAL A 196 -9.06 19.41 -11.00
N PRO A 197 -7.76 19.50 -10.65
CA PRO A 197 -6.76 20.23 -11.41
C PRO A 197 -6.54 19.64 -12.81
N HIS A 198 -6.23 20.53 -13.77
CA HIS A 198 -5.95 20.13 -15.15
C HIS A 198 -4.87 19.06 -15.26
N GLU A 199 -3.82 19.15 -14.45
CA GLU A 199 -2.76 18.13 -14.37
C GLU A 199 -3.32 16.70 -14.19
N LEU A 200 -4.27 16.51 -13.27
CA LEU A 200 -4.90 15.21 -13.05
C LEU A 200 -5.83 14.81 -14.22
N LYS A 201 -6.54 15.78 -14.80
CA LYS A 201 -7.41 15.52 -15.96
C LYS A 201 -6.61 15.12 -17.20
N ASP A 202 -5.47 15.76 -17.42
CA ASP A 202 -4.59 15.45 -18.55
C ASP A 202 -3.91 14.09 -18.35
N MET A 203 -3.41 13.79 -17.16
CA MET A 203 -2.93 12.44 -16.81
C MET A 203 -4.00 11.37 -17.05
N ALA A 204 -5.24 11.64 -16.68
CA ALA A 204 -6.33 10.67 -16.87
C ALA A 204 -6.65 10.44 -18.35
N LYS A 205 -6.50 11.45 -19.21
CA LYS A 205 -6.64 11.29 -20.67
C LYS A 205 -5.53 10.44 -21.26
N ASP A 206 -4.28 10.68 -20.84
CA ASP A 206 -3.10 9.98 -21.36
C ASP A 206 -3.05 8.52 -20.84
N ASP A 207 -3.57 8.26 -19.67
CA ASP A 207 -3.50 7.00 -18.93
C ASP A 207 -4.78 6.14 -19.02
N ASP A 208 -5.77 6.52 -19.83
CA ASP A 208 -7.06 5.85 -19.97
C ASP A 208 -7.90 5.84 -18.68
N GLY A 209 -7.83 6.91 -17.90
CA GLY A 209 -8.65 7.14 -16.71
C GLY A 209 -7.89 7.52 -15.46
N PHE A 210 -8.64 7.88 -14.41
CA PHE A 210 -8.07 8.23 -13.11
C PHE A 210 -7.64 7.00 -12.32
N ALA A 211 -6.57 7.14 -11.53
CA ALA A 211 -6.34 6.25 -10.40
C ALA A 211 -7.29 6.63 -9.25
N LEU A 212 -8.00 5.65 -8.67
CA LEU A 212 -8.90 5.83 -7.55
C LEU A 212 -8.30 5.17 -6.29
N TYR A 213 -8.03 5.97 -5.27
CA TYR A 213 -7.46 5.53 -4.00
C TYR A 213 -8.58 5.35 -2.98
N LEU A 214 -8.73 4.15 -2.43
CA LEU A 214 -9.82 3.78 -1.55
C LEU A 214 -9.34 3.51 -0.12
N SER A 215 -9.96 4.17 0.83
CA SER A 215 -9.79 3.98 2.27
C SER A 215 -11.13 3.68 2.96
N GLY A 216 -11.07 3.41 4.26
CA GLY A 216 -12.25 3.13 5.07
C GLY A 216 -12.63 1.66 5.19
N GLY A 217 -13.51 1.37 6.15
CA GLY A 217 -13.85 0.00 6.54
C GLY A 217 -14.57 -0.79 5.46
N GLY A 218 -15.49 -0.13 4.74
CA GLY A 218 -16.27 -0.75 3.66
C GLY A 218 -15.38 -1.16 2.48
N PHE A 219 -14.57 -0.24 1.97
CA PHE A 219 -13.67 -0.54 0.86
C PHE A 219 -12.59 -1.55 1.22
N ARG A 220 -12.07 -1.52 2.46
CA ARG A 220 -11.13 -2.58 2.89
C ARG A 220 -11.76 -3.96 2.90
N GLY A 221 -13.03 -4.07 3.28
CA GLY A 221 -13.77 -5.33 3.16
C GLY A 221 -13.85 -5.80 1.71
N TRP A 222 -14.24 -4.90 0.81
CA TRP A 222 -14.29 -5.15 -0.62
C TRP A 222 -12.94 -5.62 -1.19
N GLY A 223 -11.85 -4.93 -0.85
CA GLY A 223 -10.50 -5.29 -1.29
C GLY A 223 -10.03 -6.66 -0.79
N PHE A 224 -10.37 -7.07 0.44
CA PHE A 224 -10.04 -8.41 0.92
C PHE A 224 -10.84 -9.50 0.20
N VAL A 225 -12.08 -9.25 -0.20
CA VAL A 225 -12.83 -10.18 -1.04
C VAL A 225 -12.19 -10.28 -2.42
N LEU A 226 -11.84 -9.15 -3.07
CA LEU A 226 -11.12 -9.16 -4.34
C LEU A 226 -9.78 -9.90 -4.23
N MET A 227 -9.05 -9.73 -3.13
CA MET A 227 -7.79 -10.44 -2.87
C MET A 227 -8.00 -11.95 -2.76
N SER A 228 -9.11 -12.41 -2.16
CA SER A 228 -9.45 -13.84 -2.07
C SER A 228 -9.83 -14.46 -3.42
N GLN A 229 -10.30 -13.64 -4.36
CA GLN A 229 -10.65 -14.05 -5.72
C GLN A 229 -9.56 -13.77 -6.76
N HIS A 230 -8.40 -13.29 -6.33
CA HIS A 230 -7.29 -12.96 -7.23
C HIS A 230 -6.76 -14.21 -7.95
N ALA A 231 -6.31 -14.07 -9.20
CA ALA A 231 -5.78 -15.19 -10.01
C ALA A 231 -4.55 -15.87 -9.39
N ILE A 232 -3.79 -15.16 -8.54
CA ILE A 232 -2.68 -15.72 -7.77
C ILE A 232 -3.22 -16.21 -6.44
N GLN A 233 -3.24 -17.53 -6.21
CA GLN A 233 -3.68 -18.13 -4.95
C GLN A 233 -2.65 -19.13 -4.42
N PRO A 234 -2.38 -19.08 -3.10
CA PRO A 234 -2.77 -18.03 -2.16
C PRO A 234 -2.10 -16.70 -2.49
N TYR A 235 -2.83 -15.60 -2.27
CA TYR A 235 -2.29 -14.26 -2.51
C TYR A 235 -1.12 -13.98 -1.53
N PRO A 236 0.07 -13.57 -2.02
CA PRO A 236 1.28 -13.62 -1.19
C PRO A 236 1.41 -12.51 -0.14
N ILE A 237 0.61 -11.44 -0.23
CA ILE A 237 0.70 -10.27 0.65
C ILE A 237 -0.59 -10.09 1.43
N ALA A 238 -0.54 -10.36 2.74
CA ALA A 238 -1.72 -10.40 3.60
C ALA A 238 -2.22 -9.02 4.10
N VAL A 239 -1.61 -7.92 3.64
CA VAL A 239 -2.02 -6.55 4.00
C VAL A 239 -2.79 -5.91 2.85
N ILE A 240 -3.84 -5.15 3.19
CA ILE A 240 -4.65 -4.48 2.16
C ILE A 240 -3.93 -3.28 1.53
N ASN A 241 -3.01 -2.65 2.28
CA ASN A 241 -2.31 -1.46 1.84
C ASN A 241 -1.43 -1.74 0.63
N GLY A 242 -1.69 -1.04 -0.46
CA GLY A 242 -0.92 -1.19 -1.69
C GLY A 242 -1.46 -2.24 -2.66
N LEU A 243 -2.60 -2.91 -2.35
CA LEU A 243 -3.29 -3.73 -3.34
C LEU A 243 -3.77 -2.83 -4.49
N VAL A 244 -3.45 -3.25 -5.70
CA VAL A 244 -3.91 -2.60 -6.93
C VAL A 244 -4.76 -3.58 -7.71
N VAL A 245 -5.94 -3.14 -8.14
CA VAL A 245 -6.82 -3.93 -8.99
C VAL A 245 -7.22 -3.11 -10.22
N LYS A 246 -7.43 -3.78 -11.33
CA LYS A 246 -7.95 -3.15 -12.54
C LYS A 246 -9.40 -2.75 -12.37
N ARG A 247 -9.84 -1.82 -13.21
CA ARG A 247 -11.24 -1.36 -13.23
C ARG A 247 -12.23 -2.51 -13.32
N GLU A 248 -11.98 -3.46 -14.24
CA GLU A 248 -12.89 -4.58 -14.50
C GLU A 248 -13.07 -5.46 -13.26
N GLU A 249 -11.97 -5.78 -12.57
CA GLU A 249 -11.98 -6.57 -11.34
C GLU A 249 -12.71 -5.84 -10.21
N PHE A 250 -12.49 -4.53 -10.09
CA PHE A 250 -13.15 -3.70 -9.07
C PHE A 250 -14.66 -3.62 -9.28
N LEU A 251 -15.11 -3.55 -10.53
CA LEU A 251 -16.51 -3.42 -10.92
C LEU A 251 -17.27 -4.76 -10.97
N ASP A 252 -16.59 -5.88 -10.82
CA ASP A 252 -17.25 -7.20 -10.80
C ASP A 252 -17.99 -7.43 -9.48
N THR A 253 -19.10 -6.72 -9.33
CA THR A 253 -19.96 -6.82 -8.17
C THR A 253 -20.65 -8.19 -8.05
N ALA A 254 -20.79 -8.93 -9.15
CA ALA A 254 -21.38 -10.27 -9.15
C ALA A 254 -20.43 -11.27 -8.49
N LEU A 255 -19.15 -11.26 -8.91
CA LEU A 255 -18.10 -12.10 -8.31
C LEU A 255 -17.98 -11.88 -6.80
N VAL A 256 -17.93 -10.61 -6.37
CA VAL A 256 -17.78 -10.29 -4.94
C VAL A 256 -18.99 -10.71 -4.12
N LYS A 257 -20.22 -10.54 -4.64
CA LYS A 257 -21.44 -11.01 -3.96
C LYS A 257 -21.47 -12.53 -3.86
N ALA A 258 -21.15 -13.25 -4.93
CA ALA A 258 -21.09 -14.70 -4.93
C ALA A 258 -20.08 -15.22 -3.89
N ALA A 259 -18.87 -14.67 -3.88
CA ALA A 259 -17.82 -15.05 -2.92
C ALA A 259 -18.24 -14.85 -1.46
N VAL A 260 -19.05 -13.82 -1.16
CA VAL A 260 -19.56 -13.58 0.20
C VAL A 260 -20.73 -14.49 0.53
N GLN A 261 -21.61 -14.82 -0.42
CA GLN A 261 -22.69 -15.79 -0.22
C GLN A 261 -22.15 -17.19 0.06
N ASP A 262 -21.13 -17.62 -0.69
CA ASP A 262 -20.44 -18.88 -0.46
C ASP A 262 -19.79 -18.92 0.93
N PHE A 263 -19.19 -17.81 1.36
CA PHE A 263 -18.64 -17.64 2.71
C PHE A 263 -19.69 -17.75 3.83
N GLU A 264 -20.90 -17.19 3.63
CA GLU A 264 -21.98 -17.26 4.62
C GLU A 264 -22.59 -18.66 4.73
N GLN A 265 -22.41 -19.52 3.71
CA GLN A 265 -22.91 -20.88 3.64
C GLN A 265 -21.87 -21.94 4.00
N SER A 266 -20.58 -21.57 4.08
CA SER A 266 -19.47 -22.47 4.40
C SER A 266 -18.82 -22.09 5.72
N ASP A 267 -18.09 -23.03 6.34
CA ASP A 267 -17.22 -22.76 7.48
C ASP A 267 -15.91 -22.06 7.08
N ASP A 268 -15.70 -21.80 5.80
CA ASP A 268 -14.48 -21.18 5.27
C ASP A 268 -14.48 -19.66 5.44
N ALA A 269 -13.55 -19.14 6.21
CA ALA A 269 -13.44 -17.72 6.47
C ALA A 269 -12.67 -16.98 5.36
N ILE A 270 -13.27 -15.94 4.77
CA ILE A 270 -12.49 -14.98 3.97
C ILE A 270 -11.59 -14.18 4.91
N PHE A 271 -10.29 -14.22 4.67
CA PHE A 271 -9.31 -13.55 5.51
C PHE A 271 -9.66 -12.07 5.72
N ARG A 272 -9.74 -11.65 7.00
CA ARG A 272 -10.06 -10.26 7.41
C ARG A 272 -11.46 -9.75 7.05
N VAL A 273 -12.35 -10.59 6.55
CA VAL A 273 -13.76 -10.25 6.34
C VAL A 273 -14.58 -10.82 7.51
N SER A 274 -14.96 -9.96 8.45
CA SER A 274 -15.88 -10.35 9.54
C SER A 274 -17.32 -10.42 9.05
N GLN A 275 -18.20 -11.15 9.75
CA GLN A 275 -19.64 -11.21 9.43
C GLN A 275 -20.26 -9.81 9.22
N ARG A 276 -19.91 -8.84 10.08
CA ARG A 276 -20.35 -7.46 9.90
C ARG A 276 -19.88 -6.82 8.58
N ARG A 277 -18.69 -7.16 8.09
CA ARG A 277 -18.21 -6.67 6.78
C ARG A 277 -18.90 -7.39 5.64
N ALA A 278 -19.10 -8.68 5.77
CA ALA A 278 -19.85 -9.48 4.82
C ALA A 278 -21.27 -8.94 4.63
N SER A 279 -22.00 -8.68 5.72
CA SER A 279 -23.36 -8.11 5.66
C SER A 279 -23.43 -6.70 5.02
N GLN A 280 -22.33 -5.96 4.92
CA GLN A 280 -22.28 -4.66 4.25
C GLN A 280 -21.90 -4.74 2.76
N VAL A 281 -21.49 -5.91 2.27
CA VAL A 281 -21.08 -6.09 0.86
C VAL A 281 -22.15 -5.68 -0.15
N PRO A 282 -23.46 -5.99 0.05
CA PRO A 282 -24.50 -5.52 -0.87
C PRO A 282 -24.55 -4.01 -1.02
N ALA A 283 -24.38 -3.26 0.08
CA ALA A 283 -24.33 -1.80 0.05
C ALA A 283 -23.07 -1.26 -0.63
N VAL A 284 -21.92 -1.91 -0.39
CA VAL A 284 -20.66 -1.53 -1.08
C VAL A 284 -20.77 -1.83 -2.57
N ALA A 285 -21.32 -2.97 -2.97
CA ALA A 285 -21.58 -3.31 -4.38
C ALA A 285 -22.49 -2.30 -5.07
N PHE A 286 -23.54 -1.86 -4.37
CA PHE A 286 -24.43 -0.82 -4.86
C PHE A 286 -23.68 0.51 -5.06
N LEU A 287 -22.84 0.91 -4.10
CA LEU A 287 -21.99 2.10 -4.22
C LEU A 287 -20.99 1.99 -5.38
N VAL A 288 -20.30 0.85 -5.52
CA VAL A 288 -19.34 0.60 -6.59
C VAL A 288 -19.99 0.77 -7.96
N LYS A 289 -21.21 0.25 -8.13
CA LYS A 289 -21.99 0.45 -9.36
C LYS A 289 -22.30 1.93 -9.60
N ALA A 290 -22.80 2.64 -8.57
CA ALA A 290 -23.09 4.08 -8.68
C ALA A 290 -21.84 4.89 -9.00
N LEU A 291 -20.66 4.55 -8.43
CA LEU A 291 -19.38 5.19 -8.73
C LEU A 291 -18.99 5.02 -10.20
N SER A 292 -19.17 3.83 -10.77
CA SER A 292 -18.82 3.55 -12.16
C SER A 292 -19.68 4.34 -13.17
N GLU A 293 -20.87 4.74 -12.77
CA GLU A 293 -21.84 5.49 -13.60
C GLU A 293 -21.74 7.01 -13.39
N ALA A 294 -21.17 7.45 -12.25
CA ALA A 294 -21.14 8.86 -11.85
C ALA A 294 -19.78 9.53 -12.01
N LEU A 295 -18.69 8.80 -11.74
CA LEU A 295 -17.33 9.33 -11.87
C LEU A 295 -16.82 9.22 -13.31
N PRO A 296 -15.87 10.07 -13.72
CA PRO A 296 -15.09 9.85 -14.94
C PRO A 296 -14.43 8.49 -14.95
N GLN A 297 -13.96 8.07 -16.12
CA GLN A 297 -13.32 6.76 -16.27
C GLN A 297 -12.22 6.54 -15.22
N ILE A 298 -12.30 5.43 -14.51
CA ILE A 298 -11.28 4.94 -13.58
C ILE A 298 -10.43 3.91 -14.30
N LYS A 299 -9.12 4.07 -14.27
CA LYS A 299 -8.14 3.14 -14.85
C LYS A 299 -7.88 1.96 -13.91
N GLU A 300 -7.61 2.29 -12.66
CA GLU A 300 -7.24 1.33 -11.62
C GLU A 300 -7.68 1.82 -10.25
N VAL A 301 -7.82 0.88 -9.33
CA VAL A 301 -8.17 1.14 -7.94
C VAL A 301 -7.03 0.71 -7.04
N ARG A 302 -6.66 1.56 -6.08
CA ARG A 302 -5.58 1.33 -5.12
C ARG A 302 -6.12 1.35 -3.70
N PHE A 303 -6.00 0.25 -2.99
CA PHE A 303 -6.47 0.14 -1.61
C PHE A 303 -5.44 0.68 -0.64
N CYS A 304 -5.90 1.54 0.27
CA CYS A 304 -5.10 2.24 1.26
C CYS A 304 -5.53 1.85 2.68
N GLN A 305 -4.56 1.68 3.56
CA GLN A 305 -4.83 1.37 4.97
C GLN A 305 -5.01 2.62 5.82
N GLY A 306 -4.30 3.70 5.46
CA GLY A 306 -4.36 4.97 6.20
C GLY A 306 -5.73 5.63 6.10
N GLY A 307 -6.18 6.16 7.21
CA GLY A 307 -7.44 6.91 7.35
C GLY A 307 -7.23 8.09 8.29
N VAL A 308 -8.31 8.56 8.93
CA VAL A 308 -8.29 9.75 9.80
C VAL A 308 -7.20 9.66 10.89
N ARG A 309 -7.00 8.50 11.50
CA ARG A 309 -5.98 8.33 12.55
C ARG A 309 -4.57 8.56 12.04
N GLU A 310 -4.19 7.88 10.96
CA GLU A 310 -2.88 8.01 10.33
C GLU A 310 -2.69 9.41 9.75
N GLY A 311 -3.71 9.96 9.13
CA GLY A 311 -3.69 11.31 8.57
C GLY A 311 -3.50 12.40 9.63
N TYR A 312 -4.13 12.24 10.78
CA TYR A 312 -3.93 13.15 11.91
C TYR A 312 -2.49 13.13 12.41
N LEU A 313 -1.91 11.94 12.64
CA LEU A 313 -0.51 11.81 13.04
C LEU A 313 0.43 12.38 11.97
N PHE A 314 0.16 12.08 10.71
CA PHE A 314 0.93 12.58 9.57
C PHE A 314 0.89 14.10 9.45
N SER A 315 -0.25 14.73 9.75
CA SER A 315 -0.38 16.19 9.74
C SER A 315 0.49 16.88 10.79
N LYS A 316 0.94 16.16 11.82
CA LYS A 316 1.84 16.67 12.87
C LYS A 316 3.31 16.62 12.49
N LEU A 317 3.65 15.86 11.44
CA LEU A 317 5.02 15.75 10.97
C LEU A 317 5.44 16.98 10.16
N PRO A 318 6.70 17.42 10.25
CA PRO A 318 7.26 18.43 9.36
C PRO A 318 7.19 18.00 7.89
N ASP A 319 7.09 18.95 6.98
CA ASP A 319 7.02 18.71 5.54
C ASP A 319 8.20 17.87 5.04
N ALA A 320 9.40 18.17 5.48
CA ALA A 320 10.60 17.42 5.11
C ALA A 320 10.53 15.93 5.47
N ILE A 321 9.79 15.55 6.54
CA ILE A 321 9.58 14.15 6.89
C ILE A 321 8.44 13.57 6.05
N ARG A 322 7.34 14.30 5.85
CA ARG A 322 6.21 13.85 5.04
C ARG A 322 6.61 13.52 3.59
N GLN A 323 7.64 14.17 3.10
CA GLN A 323 8.18 14.04 1.74
C GLN A 323 9.05 12.80 1.52
N GLN A 324 9.55 12.19 2.59
CA GLN A 324 10.44 11.04 2.48
C GLN A 324 9.72 9.82 1.88
N SER A 325 10.46 8.99 1.16
CA SER A 325 9.92 7.74 0.64
C SER A 325 9.73 6.71 1.77
N PRO A 326 8.53 6.13 1.92
CA PRO A 326 8.27 5.14 2.97
C PRO A 326 9.23 3.95 2.94
N ILE A 327 9.49 3.38 1.76
CA ILE A 327 10.37 2.21 1.62
C ILE A 327 11.83 2.53 1.98
N ALA A 328 12.31 3.71 1.59
CA ALA A 328 13.66 4.15 1.97
C ALA A 328 13.76 4.34 3.49
N VAL A 329 12.79 5.06 4.08
CA VAL A 329 12.75 5.31 5.54
C VAL A 329 12.62 4.03 6.35
N ALA A 330 11.79 3.08 5.92
CA ALA A 330 11.61 1.80 6.61
C ALA A 330 12.92 1.00 6.73
N THR A 331 13.87 1.22 5.82
CA THR A 331 15.13 0.48 5.77
C THR A 331 16.32 1.21 6.41
N ILE A 332 16.17 2.49 6.81
CA ILE A 332 17.27 3.24 7.47
C ILE A 332 17.87 2.50 8.67
N PRO A 333 17.08 1.89 9.58
CA PRO A 333 17.65 1.18 10.73
C PRO A 333 18.48 -0.06 10.37
N LEU A 334 18.40 -0.51 9.12
CA LEU A 334 19.07 -1.72 8.62
C LEU A 334 20.33 -1.36 7.79
N ALA A 335 20.54 -0.07 7.55
CA ALA A 335 21.55 0.41 6.61
C ALA A 335 22.98 0.14 7.13
N PRO A 336 23.82 -0.55 6.34
CA PRO A 336 25.25 -0.63 6.64
C PRO A 336 25.94 0.71 6.43
N PRO A 337 27.12 0.94 7.01
CA PRO A 337 27.86 2.20 6.83
C PRO A 337 28.11 2.58 5.36
N ALA A 338 28.35 1.60 4.49
CA ALA A 338 28.59 1.82 3.06
C ALA A 338 27.31 1.90 2.21
N ALA A 339 26.11 2.01 2.80
CA ALA A 339 24.84 1.97 2.07
C ALA A 339 24.76 2.99 0.92
N GLN A 340 25.32 4.20 1.09
CA GLN A 340 25.32 5.21 0.02
C GLN A 340 26.22 4.79 -1.16
N HIS A 341 27.34 4.17 -0.90
CA HIS A 341 28.19 3.58 -1.95
C HIS A 341 27.46 2.44 -2.65
N PHE A 342 26.79 1.54 -1.90
CA PHE A 342 25.99 0.46 -2.48
C PHE A 342 24.87 0.98 -3.37
N TYR A 343 24.17 2.04 -2.95
CA TYR A 343 23.19 2.72 -3.80
C TYR A 343 23.81 3.17 -5.13
N SER A 344 25.00 3.78 -5.10
CA SER A 344 25.70 4.24 -6.29
C SER A 344 26.08 3.10 -7.22
N LEU A 345 26.56 1.98 -6.67
CA LEU A 345 26.84 0.75 -7.42
C LEU A 345 25.57 0.20 -8.08
N LEU A 346 24.50 0.02 -7.33
CA LEU A 346 23.23 -0.53 -7.86
C LEU A 346 22.63 0.37 -8.93
N ARG A 347 22.71 1.67 -8.78
CA ARG A 347 22.30 2.63 -9.82
C ARG A 347 23.15 2.51 -11.08
N GLY A 348 24.49 2.34 -10.95
CA GLY A 348 25.40 2.13 -12.07
C GLY A 348 25.19 0.80 -12.79
N ALA A 349 24.63 -0.20 -12.11
CA ALA A 349 24.29 -1.49 -12.67
C ALA A 349 22.99 -1.50 -13.49
N LEU A 350 22.19 -0.44 -13.47
CA LEU A 350 20.97 -0.30 -14.27
C LEU A 350 21.24 0.58 -15.51
N PRO A 351 20.84 0.13 -16.70
CA PRO A 351 21.08 0.90 -17.91
C PRO A 351 20.28 2.22 -17.89
N PRO A 352 20.83 3.31 -18.46
CA PRO A 352 20.11 4.55 -18.58
C PRO A 352 18.86 4.36 -19.47
N SER A 353 17.86 5.21 -19.25
CA SER A 353 16.67 5.24 -20.11
C SER A 353 17.09 5.51 -21.55
N SER A 354 16.99 4.51 -22.42
CA SER A 354 17.42 4.67 -23.82
C SER A 354 16.31 5.27 -24.66
N THR A 355 16.56 6.45 -25.22
CA THR A 355 15.74 7.07 -26.26
C THR A 355 16.03 6.50 -27.66
N LYS A 356 17.02 5.61 -27.80
CA LYS A 356 17.56 5.19 -29.12
C LYS A 356 17.17 3.78 -29.56
N HIS A 357 16.34 3.02 -28.81
CA HIS A 357 15.92 1.67 -29.21
C HIS A 357 14.48 1.68 -29.76
N PRO A 358 14.27 1.67 -31.10
CA PRO A 358 12.93 1.79 -31.72
C PRO A 358 12.08 0.51 -31.58
N LYS A 359 12.62 -0.60 -31.05
CA LYS A 359 11.94 -1.91 -31.05
C LYS A 359 11.63 -2.50 -29.67
N LYS A 360 11.96 -1.86 -28.55
CA LYS A 360 11.71 -2.45 -27.20
C LYS A 360 11.36 -1.44 -26.10
N PRO A 361 10.90 -1.97 -24.97
CA PRO A 361 9.75 -1.47 -24.28
C PRO A 361 9.93 -0.05 -23.74
N LYS A 362 8.84 0.67 -23.79
CA LYS A 362 8.61 2.00 -23.21
C LYS A 362 8.90 2.08 -21.69
N LYS A 363 9.27 0.96 -21.03
CA LYS A 363 9.54 0.91 -19.58
C LYS A 363 11.03 0.68 -19.29
N SER A 364 11.69 1.72 -18.79
CA SER A 364 13.04 1.61 -18.23
C SER A 364 12.99 0.84 -16.89
N PRO A 365 13.98 -0.01 -16.55
CA PRO A 365 14.06 -0.65 -15.23
C PRO A 365 14.08 0.34 -14.07
N GLN A 366 14.46 1.58 -14.32
CA GLN A 366 14.41 2.67 -13.35
C GLN A 366 12.98 3.04 -12.88
N HIS A 367 11.92 2.59 -13.59
CA HIS A 367 10.55 2.75 -13.12
C HIS A 367 10.26 1.91 -11.87
N ILE A 368 10.74 0.67 -11.84
CA ILE A 368 10.56 -0.22 -10.67
C ILE A 368 11.72 -0.11 -9.68
N PHE A 369 12.96 0.00 -10.17
CA PHE A 369 14.14 0.27 -9.35
C PHE A 369 14.43 1.77 -9.34
N ASN A 370 13.45 2.53 -8.85
CA ASN A 370 13.62 3.96 -8.61
C ASN A 370 14.60 4.21 -7.43
N SER A 371 14.93 5.46 -7.18
CA SER A 371 15.87 5.83 -6.10
C SER A 371 15.48 5.26 -4.73
N ALA A 372 14.18 5.18 -4.44
CA ALA A 372 13.70 4.68 -3.15
C ALA A 372 13.89 3.17 -2.99
N VAL A 373 13.56 2.39 -4.03
CA VAL A 373 13.74 0.92 -4.04
C VAL A 373 15.23 0.57 -4.03
N LEU A 374 16.07 1.31 -4.79
CA LEU A 374 17.52 1.11 -4.76
C LEU A 374 18.12 1.44 -3.39
N THR A 375 17.66 2.52 -2.74
CA THR A 375 18.07 2.85 -1.37
C THR A 375 17.69 1.73 -0.40
N ALA A 376 16.45 1.23 -0.50
CA ALA A 376 16.01 0.12 0.35
C ALA A 376 16.83 -1.16 0.14
N LEU A 377 17.16 -1.49 -1.10
CA LEU A 377 18.00 -2.65 -1.43
C LEU A 377 19.42 -2.47 -0.90
N ALA A 378 20.01 -1.27 -1.06
CA ALA A 378 21.33 -0.93 -0.51
C ALA A 378 21.36 -1.02 1.02
N ASN A 379 20.33 -0.49 1.69
CA ASN A 379 20.21 -0.53 3.15
C ASN A 379 20.06 -1.96 3.70
N THR A 380 19.45 -2.86 2.96
CA THR A 380 19.14 -4.23 3.43
C THR A 380 20.12 -5.29 2.90
N LEU A 381 21.08 -4.91 2.05
CA LEU A 381 21.96 -5.82 1.33
C LEU A 381 22.72 -6.80 2.24
N ASN A 382 23.20 -6.32 3.40
CA ASN A 382 23.97 -7.13 4.36
C ASN A 382 23.12 -7.65 5.54
N TYR A 383 21.85 -7.26 5.65
CA TYR A 383 21.05 -7.56 6.85
C TYR A 383 20.98 -9.04 7.18
N TYR A 384 20.80 -9.91 6.17
CA TYR A 384 20.67 -11.35 6.36
C TYR A 384 22.01 -12.10 6.45
N SER A 385 23.15 -11.42 6.41
CA SER A 385 24.47 -12.07 6.53
C SER A 385 24.67 -12.79 7.87
N SER A 386 24.04 -12.31 8.93
CA SER A 386 24.07 -12.92 10.27
C SER A 386 23.15 -14.13 10.44
N HIS A 387 22.23 -14.38 9.50
CA HIS A 387 21.34 -15.54 9.56
C HIS A 387 22.10 -16.83 9.18
N PRO A 388 21.66 -18.00 9.68
CA PRO A 388 22.17 -19.29 9.19
C PRO A 388 22.06 -19.40 7.67
N LYS A 389 23.08 -19.96 7.02
CA LYS A 389 23.16 -20.02 5.55
C LYS A 389 21.91 -20.61 4.92
N ASP A 390 21.37 -21.68 5.52
CA ASP A 390 20.26 -22.46 4.98
C ASP A 390 18.92 -21.69 4.92
N ILE A 391 18.79 -20.58 5.67
CA ILE A 391 17.54 -19.81 5.73
C ILE A 391 17.67 -18.39 5.17
N ARG A 392 18.86 -17.96 4.72
CA ARG A 392 19.07 -16.58 4.26
C ARG A 392 18.14 -16.18 3.12
N ALA A 393 18.07 -17.04 2.09
CA ALA A 393 17.21 -16.79 0.93
C ALA A 393 15.73 -16.74 1.33
N ALA A 394 15.27 -17.68 2.17
CA ALA A 394 13.90 -17.73 2.64
C ALA A 394 13.54 -16.52 3.55
N SER A 395 14.43 -16.15 4.46
CA SER A 395 14.25 -14.96 5.32
C SER A 395 14.20 -13.69 4.50
N ALA A 396 15.07 -13.55 3.50
CA ALA A 396 15.10 -12.42 2.60
C ALA A 396 13.82 -12.34 1.74
N LEU A 397 13.33 -13.46 1.23
CA LEU A 397 12.07 -13.55 0.49
C LEU A 397 10.87 -13.09 1.32
N ARG A 398 10.88 -13.33 2.62
CA ARG A 398 9.81 -12.96 3.54
C ARG A 398 9.99 -11.58 4.19
N SER A 399 11.07 -10.87 3.86
CA SER A 399 11.44 -9.56 4.46
C SER A 399 10.29 -8.58 4.56
N THR A 400 9.48 -8.47 3.52
CA THR A 400 8.42 -7.46 3.37
C THR A 400 7.02 -7.94 3.77
N THR A 401 6.84 -9.24 4.08
CA THR A 401 5.51 -9.81 4.41
C THR A 401 5.40 -10.25 5.86
N THR A 402 6.36 -11.01 6.37
CA THR A 402 6.39 -11.51 7.75
C THR A 402 7.72 -11.18 8.46
N GLY A 403 8.72 -10.69 7.70
CA GLY A 403 10.03 -10.31 8.22
C GLY A 403 10.11 -8.85 8.68
N VAL A 404 11.31 -8.32 8.70
CA VAL A 404 11.70 -7.04 9.31
C VAL A 404 10.94 -5.81 8.75
N LEU A 405 10.45 -5.86 7.52
CA LEU A 405 9.70 -4.80 6.87
C LEU A 405 8.18 -5.08 6.81
N ALA A 406 7.69 -6.14 7.44
CA ALA A 406 6.28 -6.52 7.39
C ALA A 406 5.35 -5.40 7.92
N SER A 407 5.75 -4.76 9.01
CA SER A 407 5.00 -3.68 9.65
C SER A 407 5.20 -2.30 9.00
N ALA A 408 6.08 -2.18 8.00
CA ALA A 408 6.33 -0.90 7.36
C ALA A 408 5.08 -0.40 6.63
N HIS A 409 4.58 0.76 7.08
CA HIS A 409 3.45 1.44 6.47
C HIS A 409 3.90 2.23 5.23
N GLY A 410 3.06 2.28 4.22
CA GLY A 410 3.32 3.07 3.02
C GLY A 410 3.99 2.32 1.87
N LEU A 411 4.11 0.99 1.94
CA LEU A 411 4.66 0.16 0.85
C LEU A 411 3.56 -0.39 -0.04
N ALA A 412 3.73 -0.24 -1.35
CA ALA A 412 2.91 -0.90 -2.36
C ALA A 412 3.23 -2.41 -2.45
N HIS A 413 2.29 -3.22 -2.95
CA HIS A 413 2.52 -4.66 -3.16
C HIS A 413 3.65 -4.93 -4.14
N GLU A 414 3.75 -4.12 -5.21
CA GLU A 414 4.83 -4.22 -6.18
C GLU A 414 6.20 -3.94 -5.54
N GLU A 415 6.33 -2.88 -4.72
CA GLU A 415 7.56 -2.56 -3.99
C GLU A 415 7.96 -3.69 -3.04
N ARG A 416 6.99 -4.26 -2.31
CA ARG A 416 7.22 -5.40 -1.41
C ARG A 416 7.75 -6.62 -2.17
N ALA A 417 7.14 -6.96 -3.30
CA ALA A 417 7.52 -8.12 -4.08
C ALA A 417 8.89 -7.94 -4.77
N ILE A 418 9.15 -6.78 -5.37
CA ILE A 418 10.42 -6.49 -6.05
C ILE A 418 11.59 -6.51 -5.08
N LEU A 419 11.46 -5.86 -3.92
CA LEU A 419 12.50 -5.85 -2.90
C LEU A 419 12.77 -7.26 -2.36
N ALA A 420 11.72 -8.02 -2.05
CA ALA A 420 11.83 -9.39 -1.56
C ALA A 420 12.48 -10.34 -2.58
N LEU A 421 12.10 -10.24 -3.87
CA LEU A 421 12.72 -11.02 -4.95
C LEU A 421 14.20 -10.68 -5.11
N ALA A 422 14.57 -9.40 -5.17
CA ALA A 422 15.95 -8.99 -5.33
C ALA A 422 16.82 -9.42 -4.13
N LEU A 423 16.30 -9.29 -2.91
CA LEU A 423 16.98 -9.77 -1.70
C LEU A 423 17.10 -11.29 -1.64
N CYS A 424 16.07 -12.04 -2.06
CA CYS A 424 16.14 -13.48 -2.17
C CYS A 424 17.26 -13.90 -3.15
N GLU A 425 17.32 -13.27 -4.32
CA GLU A 425 18.34 -13.52 -5.34
C GLU A 425 19.77 -13.14 -4.90
N ARG A 426 19.91 -12.14 -4.03
CA ARG A 426 21.17 -11.84 -3.34
C ARG A 426 21.73 -13.06 -2.60
N TRP A 427 20.86 -13.89 -2.04
CA TRP A 427 21.21 -15.04 -1.21
C TRP A 427 21.00 -16.38 -1.90
N GLY A 428 21.08 -16.44 -3.24
CA GLY A 428 21.03 -17.66 -4.03
C GLY A 428 19.73 -17.86 -4.80
N GLY A 429 18.64 -17.15 -4.45
CA GLY A 429 17.37 -17.22 -5.14
C GLY A 429 16.68 -18.58 -4.98
N ALA A 430 15.91 -18.96 -5.99
CA ALA A 430 15.13 -20.19 -5.98
C ALA A 430 15.96 -21.47 -5.73
N ALA A 431 17.26 -21.46 -6.04
CA ALA A 431 18.13 -22.62 -5.82
C ALA A 431 18.42 -22.88 -4.33
N ASP A 432 18.40 -21.84 -3.53
CA ASP A 432 18.69 -21.90 -2.08
C ASP A 432 17.40 -21.76 -1.23
N LEU A 433 16.22 -21.88 -1.86
CA LEU A 433 14.95 -21.91 -1.15
C LEU A 433 14.55 -23.35 -0.79
N PRO A 434 13.99 -23.59 0.41
CA PRO A 434 13.28 -24.82 0.70
C PRO A 434 12.15 -25.06 -0.32
N PRO A 435 11.84 -26.32 -0.68
CA PRO A 435 10.77 -26.63 -1.63
C PRO A 435 9.42 -26.00 -1.26
N SER A 436 9.12 -25.87 0.03
CA SER A 436 7.90 -25.22 0.55
C SER A 436 7.79 -23.72 0.22
N ASP A 437 8.91 -23.02 0.00
CA ASP A 437 8.93 -21.59 -0.29
C ASP A 437 8.94 -21.26 -1.78
N ILE A 438 9.16 -22.25 -2.64
CA ILE A 438 9.14 -22.07 -4.10
C ILE A 438 7.78 -21.55 -4.62
N PRO A 439 6.62 -22.08 -4.16
CA PRO A 439 5.33 -21.53 -4.58
C PRO A 439 5.18 -20.03 -4.20
N PHE A 440 5.62 -19.64 -3.00
CA PHE A 440 5.58 -18.25 -2.55
C PHE A 440 6.50 -17.35 -3.38
N PHE A 441 7.70 -17.79 -3.71
CA PHE A 441 8.60 -17.09 -4.63
C PHE A 441 7.95 -16.88 -6.01
N ARG A 442 7.31 -17.92 -6.56
CA ARG A 442 6.60 -17.84 -7.85
C ARG A 442 5.40 -16.90 -7.80
N SER A 443 4.69 -16.84 -6.67
CA SER A 443 3.58 -15.91 -6.48
C SER A 443 4.04 -14.45 -6.55
N PHE A 444 5.21 -14.11 -6.00
CA PHE A 444 5.79 -12.79 -6.17
C PHE A 444 6.21 -12.50 -7.61
N GLN A 445 6.80 -13.48 -8.31
CA GLN A 445 7.13 -13.32 -9.72
C GLN A 445 5.88 -13.09 -10.59
N ALA A 446 4.80 -13.83 -10.31
CA ALA A 446 3.53 -13.65 -11.01
C ALA A 446 2.92 -12.27 -10.72
N LEU A 447 3.01 -11.78 -9.47
CA LEU A 447 2.47 -10.49 -9.07
C LEU A 447 3.12 -9.31 -9.82
N VAL A 448 4.44 -9.33 -9.97
CA VAL A 448 5.17 -8.24 -10.63
C VAL A 448 5.38 -8.46 -12.13
N GLY A 449 5.11 -9.67 -12.61
CA GLY A 449 5.25 -10.06 -14.01
C GLY A 449 6.69 -10.37 -14.44
N PRO A 450 6.86 -10.96 -15.64
CA PRO A 450 8.16 -11.46 -16.10
C PRO A 450 9.24 -10.39 -16.23
N TRP A 451 8.84 -9.19 -16.67
CA TRP A 451 9.77 -8.07 -16.87
C TRP A 451 10.40 -7.61 -15.55
N ALA A 452 9.61 -7.31 -14.55
CA ALA A 452 10.12 -6.87 -13.25
C ALA A 452 10.86 -7.99 -12.51
N SER A 453 10.37 -9.24 -12.63
CA SER A 453 11.02 -10.42 -12.05
C SER A 453 12.42 -10.64 -12.60
N TRP A 454 12.63 -10.44 -13.91
CA TRP A 454 13.97 -10.61 -14.49
C TRP A 454 14.93 -9.51 -14.01
N TRP A 455 14.47 -8.27 -13.92
CA TRP A 455 15.30 -7.18 -13.38
C TRP A 455 15.63 -7.39 -11.90
N ALA A 456 14.68 -7.90 -11.10
CA ALA A 456 14.93 -8.28 -9.71
C ALA A 456 15.99 -9.41 -9.62
N TYR A 457 15.89 -10.41 -10.49
CA TYR A 457 16.89 -11.48 -10.61
C TYR A 457 18.26 -10.94 -10.95
N TYR A 458 18.38 -10.16 -12.03
CA TYR A 458 19.64 -9.56 -12.45
C TYR A 458 20.26 -8.70 -11.34
N LEU A 459 19.50 -7.77 -10.79
CA LEU A 459 19.99 -6.85 -9.75
C LEU A 459 20.31 -7.60 -8.45
N GLY A 460 19.55 -8.63 -8.12
CA GLY A 460 19.85 -9.52 -7.00
C GLY A 460 21.22 -10.21 -7.15
N ARG A 461 21.59 -10.66 -8.38
CA ARG A 461 22.94 -11.20 -8.65
C ARG A 461 24.03 -10.14 -8.57
N VAL A 462 23.74 -8.92 -8.99
CA VAL A 462 24.66 -7.78 -8.78
C VAL A 462 24.85 -7.49 -7.30
N THR A 463 23.79 -7.52 -6.50
CA THR A 463 23.91 -7.34 -5.03
C THR A 463 24.69 -8.47 -4.38
N ALA A 464 24.68 -9.69 -4.96
CA ALA A 464 25.54 -10.78 -4.50
C ALA A 464 27.02 -10.44 -4.65
N LEU A 465 27.42 -9.92 -5.79
CA LEU A 465 28.80 -9.44 -6.00
C LEU A 465 29.16 -8.31 -5.02
N VAL A 466 28.29 -7.30 -4.86
CA VAL A 466 28.55 -6.20 -3.91
C VAL A 466 28.73 -6.74 -2.49
N GLY A 467 27.88 -7.65 -2.05
CA GLY A 467 27.98 -8.21 -0.70
C GLY A 467 29.17 -9.15 -0.48
N GLU A 468 29.74 -9.72 -1.54
CA GLU A 468 30.97 -10.50 -1.46
C GLU A 468 32.19 -9.59 -1.35
N VAL A 469 32.20 -8.49 -2.09
CA VAL A 469 33.25 -7.46 -1.99
C VAL A 469 33.20 -6.71 -0.63
N TYR A 470 32.00 -6.52 -0.08
CA TYR A 470 31.79 -5.76 1.16
C TYR A 470 31.01 -6.60 2.21
N PRO A 471 31.54 -7.72 2.69
CA PRO A 471 30.80 -8.65 3.56
C PRO A 471 30.44 -8.04 4.92
N SER A 472 31.23 -7.11 5.43
CA SER A 472 30.98 -6.38 6.68
C SER A 472 30.01 -5.19 6.49
N GLY A 473 29.67 -4.84 5.26
CA GLY A 473 28.94 -3.58 4.98
C GLY A 473 29.78 -2.32 5.15
N GLN A 474 31.10 -2.47 5.23
CA GLN A 474 32.11 -1.40 5.36
C GLN A 474 33.22 -1.61 4.33
N GLY A 475 34.04 -0.62 4.14
CA GLY A 475 35.24 -0.70 3.32
C GLY A 475 35.46 0.52 2.44
N GLN A 476 36.62 0.54 1.78
CA GLN A 476 36.94 1.59 0.80
C GLN A 476 36.15 1.34 -0.50
N GLU A 477 35.91 2.38 -1.25
CA GLU A 477 35.21 2.31 -2.55
C GLU A 477 36.13 1.70 -3.63
N VAL A 478 36.30 0.37 -3.60
CA VAL A 478 37.16 -0.36 -4.53
C VAL A 478 36.42 -0.81 -5.80
N LEU A 479 35.09 -0.82 -5.79
CA LEU A 479 34.24 -1.32 -6.88
C LEU A 479 33.48 -0.20 -7.56
N SER A 480 33.34 -0.25 -8.89
CA SER A 480 32.46 0.63 -9.64
C SER A 480 31.77 -0.11 -10.78
N PHE A 481 30.52 0.30 -11.08
CA PHE A 481 29.71 -0.27 -12.15
C PHE A 481 29.29 0.81 -13.16
N ALA A 482 29.30 0.42 -14.43
CA ALA A 482 28.67 1.19 -15.50
C ALA A 482 27.98 0.22 -16.46
N THR A 483 26.83 0.62 -17.01
CA THR A 483 26.08 -0.21 -17.94
C THR A 483 25.86 0.48 -19.27
N ALA A 484 25.83 -0.34 -20.33
CA ALA A 484 25.51 0.09 -21.68
C ALA A 484 24.67 -0.97 -22.39
N TRP A 485 23.88 -0.52 -23.38
CA TRP A 485 23.25 -1.42 -24.34
C TRP A 485 24.20 -1.67 -25.51
N GLY A 486 24.40 -2.93 -25.84
CA GLY A 486 25.16 -3.40 -27.00
C GLY A 486 24.27 -4.18 -27.97
N SER A 487 24.84 -4.52 -29.12
CA SER A 487 24.24 -5.40 -30.10
C SER A 487 25.08 -6.64 -30.32
N THR A 488 24.43 -7.77 -30.59
CA THR A 488 25.07 -8.97 -31.11
C THR A 488 24.67 -9.15 -32.57
N SER A 489 25.39 -9.99 -33.32
CA SER A 489 25.05 -10.28 -34.73
C SER A 489 23.64 -10.86 -34.94
N LYS A 490 22.98 -11.30 -33.86
CA LYS A 490 21.64 -11.94 -33.91
C LYS A 490 20.60 -11.20 -33.05
N ASP A 491 20.99 -10.26 -32.18
CA ASP A 491 20.06 -9.63 -31.24
C ASP A 491 20.62 -8.28 -30.77
N ASN A 492 19.80 -7.25 -30.77
CA ASN A 492 20.18 -5.88 -30.39
C ASN A 492 20.06 -5.59 -28.88
N ASP A 493 19.85 -6.62 -28.05
CA ASP A 493 19.54 -6.49 -26.63
C ASP A 493 20.59 -7.16 -25.75
N LEU A 494 21.84 -6.78 -25.93
CA LEU A 494 22.92 -7.16 -25.04
C LEU A 494 23.07 -6.11 -23.94
N LEU A 495 22.79 -6.46 -22.69
CA LEU A 495 23.15 -5.64 -21.54
C LEU A 495 24.63 -5.86 -21.22
N ILE A 496 25.43 -4.82 -21.28
CA ILE A 496 26.84 -4.86 -20.94
C ILE A 496 27.01 -4.21 -19.57
N LEU A 497 27.54 -4.95 -18.60
CA LEU A 497 27.93 -4.47 -17.29
C LEU A 497 29.46 -4.36 -17.22
N HIS A 498 29.98 -3.15 -17.10
CA HIS A 498 31.40 -2.92 -16.82
C HIS A 498 31.62 -2.98 -15.31
N VAL A 499 32.47 -3.88 -14.88
CA VAL A 499 32.89 -4.06 -13.48
C VAL A 499 34.36 -3.67 -13.37
N ARG A 500 34.64 -2.66 -12.55
CA ARG A 500 36.00 -2.17 -12.34
C ARG A 500 36.31 -2.17 -10.85
N THR A 501 37.53 -2.64 -10.51
CA THR A 501 38.13 -2.49 -9.18
C THR A 501 39.32 -1.57 -9.24
N THR A 502 39.68 -0.98 -8.13
CA THR A 502 40.84 -0.07 -8.05
C THR A 502 42.18 -0.76 -8.36
N ASP A 503 42.28 -2.06 -8.12
CA ASP A 503 43.46 -2.92 -8.41
C ASP A 503 43.43 -3.59 -9.80
N GLY A 504 42.30 -3.45 -10.54
CA GLY A 504 42.14 -4.02 -11.88
C GLY A 504 41.87 -5.54 -11.94
N HIS A 505 41.78 -6.24 -10.81
CA HIS A 505 41.66 -7.71 -10.75
C HIS A 505 40.24 -8.21 -10.45
N ALA A 506 39.20 -7.40 -10.66
CA ALA A 506 37.81 -7.78 -10.34
C ALA A 506 37.37 -9.13 -10.94
N GLN A 507 37.73 -9.40 -12.19
CA GLN A 507 37.32 -10.62 -12.88
C GLN A 507 37.98 -11.90 -12.33
N GLU A 508 39.19 -11.78 -11.83
CA GLU A 508 39.91 -12.89 -11.22
C GLU A 508 39.43 -13.18 -9.79
N LEU A 509 39.29 -12.14 -8.99
CA LEU A 509 38.92 -12.23 -7.58
C LEU A 509 37.46 -12.67 -7.36
N PHE A 510 36.54 -12.22 -8.22
CA PHE A 510 35.10 -12.44 -8.07
C PHE A 510 34.50 -13.20 -9.27
N TYR A 511 35.26 -14.10 -9.85
CA TYR A 511 34.85 -14.86 -11.04
C TYR A 511 33.53 -15.60 -10.84
N GLY A 512 33.31 -16.18 -9.65
CA GLY A 512 32.08 -16.91 -9.31
C GLY A 512 30.82 -16.05 -9.42
N GLU A 513 30.86 -14.90 -8.81
CA GLU A 513 29.73 -13.93 -8.76
C GLU A 513 29.49 -13.32 -10.14
N ILE A 514 30.55 -12.96 -10.85
CA ILE A 514 30.48 -12.44 -12.23
C ILE A 514 29.83 -13.47 -13.15
N GLU A 515 30.17 -14.74 -13.04
CA GLU A 515 29.56 -15.83 -13.83
C GLU A 515 28.08 -16.02 -13.46
N GLN A 516 27.66 -15.80 -12.22
CA GLN A 516 26.24 -15.81 -11.85
C GLN A 516 25.48 -14.64 -12.51
N ILE A 517 26.07 -13.45 -12.59
CA ILE A 517 25.50 -12.31 -13.32
C ILE A 517 25.39 -12.65 -14.83
N ARG A 518 26.43 -13.21 -15.45
CA ARG A 518 26.38 -13.66 -16.85
C ARG A 518 25.31 -14.73 -17.08
N LYS A 519 25.11 -15.64 -16.11
CA LYS A 519 24.05 -16.66 -16.18
C LYS A 519 22.65 -16.07 -16.25
N ALA A 520 22.39 -14.89 -15.65
CA ALA A 520 21.10 -14.21 -15.78
C ALA A 520 20.78 -13.91 -17.25
N GLY A 521 21.79 -13.70 -18.09
CA GLY A 521 21.64 -13.48 -19.52
C GLY A 521 21.40 -14.73 -20.37
N LYS A 522 21.50 -15.96 -19.82
CA LYS A 522 21.25 -17.19 -20.56
C LYS A 522 19.75 -17.42 -20.74
N LYS A 523 19.28 -17.66 -21.96
CA LYS A 523 17.85 -17.83 -22.29
C LYS A 523 17.11 -18.85 -21.40
N LYS A 524 17.78 -19.90 -20.95
CA LYS A 524 17.20 -20.90 -20.06
C LYS A 524 16.85 -20.35 -18.67
N ASN A 525 17.47 -19.24 -18.28
CA ASN A 525 17.28 -18.56 -16.99
C ASN A 525 16.38 -17.32 -17.12
N TRP A 526 15.81 -17.07 -18.32
CA TRP A 526 14.83 -16.02 -18.50
C TRP A 526 13.52 -16.39 -17.79
N ILE A 527 12.79 -15.40 -17.35
CA ILE A 527 11.51 -15.62 -16.66
C ILE A 527 10.48 -16.13 -17.68
N GLY A 528 10.01 -17.36 -17.48
CA GLY A 528 9.21 -18.10 -18.47
C GLY A 528 10.04 -18.98 -19.42
N GLY A 529 11.35 -19.15 -19.16
CA GLY A 529 12.23 -20.00 -19.94
C GLY A 529 12.68 -19.37 -21.25
N LYS A 530 12.98 -20.20 -22.28
CA LYS A 530 13.59 -19.74 -23.55
C LYS A 530 12.76 -18.72 -24.32
N ASP A 531 11.44 -18.79 -24.18
CA ASP A 531 10.47 -17.89 -24.84
C ASP A 531 9.98 -16.78 -23.90
N GLY A 532 10.49 -16.75 -22.68
CA GLY A 532 10.17 -15.78 -21.64
C GLY A 532 10.90 -14.44 -21.81
N TYR A 533 10.78 -13.61 -20.77
CA TYR A 533 11.42 -12.29 -20.74
C TYR A 533 12.83 -12.36 -20.13
N GLY A 534 13.78 -11.68 -20.78
CA GLY A 534 15.13 -11.45 -20.29
C GLY A 534 15.99 -10.75 -21.34
N HIS A 535 17.20 -10.40 -20.96
CA HIS A 535 18.22 -9.84 -21.83
C HIS A 535 19.49 -10.72 -21.78
N ARG A 536 20.26 -10.74 -22.83
CA ARG A 536 21.62 -11.26 -22.76
C ARG A 536 22.46 -10.31 -21.89
N VAL A 537 23.34 -10.89 -21.07
CA VAL A 537 24.23 -10.13 -20.17
C VAL A 537 25.67 -10.50 -20.49
N ASP A 538 26.47 -9.48 -20.73
CA ASP A 538 27.93 -9.57 -20.81
C ASP A 538 28.53 -8.75 -19.66
N VAL A 539 29.56 -9.26 -19.02
CA VAL A 539 30.26 -8.59 -17.92
C VAL A 539 31.71 -8.40 -18.31
N ARG A 540 32.13 -7.15 -18.38
CA ARG A 540 33.47 -6.75 -18.83
C ARG A 540 34.27 -6.08 -17.72
#